data_6777cb92c7ec2759835c9b1eb9862883
#
_entry.id   6777cb92c7ec2759835c9b1eb9862883
#
_cell.length_a   1.000
_cell.length_b   1.000
_cell.length_c   1.000
_cell.angle_alpha   90.00
_cell.angle_beta   90.00
_cell.angle_gamma   90.00
#
_symmetry.space_group_name_H-M   'P 1'
#
loop_
_entity.id
_entity.type
_entity.pdbx_description
1 polymer ?
#
loop_
_entity_poly.entity_id
_entity_poly.type
_entity_poly.pdbx_seq_one_letter_code
_entity_poly.pdbx_strand_id
1 'polypeptide(L)'
;MIPFNIPPQVGTELDYMRQAMANNKICGDGPFTRRCDEWMEQRFHAGKVLLTTSGTTALEMAALLCGIQPGDEVILPSYTFSSTATAFVLAGAKLVFVDIRPDTMNIDEAKIEPAITEKTKVICVMHYAGVACDMDTIMQIARRHNLKVVEDAAQGVMASYKGRALGTIGDFGCYSFHETKNFSMGEGGALVINDPETVTKAEILREKGTNRASFLRGQVDKYTWVSYGSSYLPSDLNAAYLWAQLEQANTINTDRTNSWDYYAQELAPLAEAGLLELPTVPEGCVHNGHLFYVKLRDLEQRTAFIAYLKAHGVASSFHYVPLHSAPAGIQYGRFAGVDEYTTKESNRLTRLPLYYGLTEADRAAVVQVVKDFFAQK
;
A
#
# COMPACT_ATOMS: atom_id res chain seq x y z
N MET A 1 -20.80 -16.67 -9.12
CA MET A 1 -19.94 -15.52 -9.50
C MET A 1 -18.68 -15.60 -8.65
N ILE A 2 -17.51 -15.66 -9.28
CA ILE A 2 -16.21 -15.59 -8.58
C ILE A 2 -16.03 -14.17 -8.09
N PRO A 3 -15.94 -13.92 -6.76
CA PRO A 3 -15.81 -12.57 -6.21
C PRO A 3 -14.44 -11.97 -6.54
N PHE A 4 -14.37 -10.63 -6.58
CA PHE A 4 -13.13 -9.94 -6.88
C PHE A 4 -12.10 -10.08 -5.75
N ASN A 5 -12.55 -10.05 -4.51
CA ASN A 5 -11.74 -10.20 -3.30
C ASN A 5 -12.56 -10.86 -2.19
N ILE A 6 -11.89 -11.65 -1.36
CA ILE A 6 -12.40 -12.17 -0.09
C ILE A 6 -11.35 -11.83 0.97
N PRO A 7 -11.74 -11.19 2.10
CA PRO A 7 -10.81 -10.94 3.20
C PRO A 7 -10.20 -12.26 3.70
N PRO A 8 -8.89 -12.30 3.99
CA PRO A 8 -8.24 -13.51 4.46
C PRO A 8 -8.78 -13.92 5.83
N GLN A 9 -8.98 -15.22 6.02
CA GLN A 9 -9.33 -15.84 7.30
C GLN A 9 -8.54 -17.13 7.45
N VAL A 10 -7.90 -17.32 8.60
CA VAL A 10 -7.10 -18.51 8.91
C VAL A 10 -7.75 -19.40 9.97
N GLY A 11 -8.87 -18.96 10.55
CA GLY A 11 -9.72 -19.73 11.48
C GLY A 11 -9.43 -19.50 12.95
N THR A 12 -8.33 -18.85 13.32
CA THR A 12 -7.95 -18.61 14.73
C THR A 12 -8.22 -17.17 15.20
N GLU A 13 -8.75 -16.31 14.34
CA GLU A 13 -9.00 -14.89 14.62
C GLU A 13 -9.90 -14.70 15.86
N LEU A 14 -11.01 -15.42 15.92
CA LEU A 14 -11.95 -15.30 17.04
C LEU A 14 -11.36 -15.83 18.36
N ASP A 15 -10.45 -16.79 18.32
CA ASP A 15 -9.82 -17.31 19.53
C ASP A 15 -8.86 -16.29 20.12
N TYR A 16 -8.08 -15.58 19.29
CA TYR A 16 -7.22 -14.48 19.76
C TYR A 16 -8.03 -13.27 20.23
N MET A 17 -9.14 -12.94 19.57
CA MET A 17 -10.05 -11.90 20.07
C MET A 17 -10.63 -12.24 21.44
N ARG A 18 -11.04 -13.51 21.68
CA ARG A 18 -11.46 -13.98 23.00
C ARG A 18 -10.35 -13.85 24.05
N GLN A 19 -9.09 -14.15 23.68
CA GLN A 19 -7.95 -13.96 24.58
C GLN A 19 -7.74 -12.48 24.92
N ALA A 20 -7.84 -11.56 23.94
CA ALA A 20 -7.77 -10.13 24.21
C ALA A 20 -8.83 -9.67 25.21
N MET A 21 -10.06 -10.17 25.09
CA MET A 21 -11.15 -9.90 26.04
C MET A 21 -10.84 -10.49 27.43
N ALA A 22 -10.34 -11.72 27.49
CA ALA A 22 -9.99 -12.38 28.75
C ALA A 22 -8.84 -11.68 29.49
N ASN A 23 -7.95 -11.04 28.77
CA ASN A 23 -6.87 -10.24 29.34
C ASN A 23 -7.34 -8.91 29.95
N ASN A 24 -8.63 -8.57 29.87
CA ASN A 24 -9.20 -7.29 30.28
C ASN A 24 -8.50 -6.07 29.69
N LYS A 25 -7.93 -6.22 28.49
CA LYS A 25 -7.18 -5.19 27.77
C LYS A 25 -7.63 -5.19 26.29
N ILE A 26 -8.66 -4.41 25.99
CA ILE A 26 -9.24 -4.31 24.64
C ILE A 26 -8.89 -3.01 23.92
N CYS A 27 -8.38 -2.00 24.65
CA CYS A 27 -7.84 -0.78 24.03
C CYS A 27 -6.42 -1.04 23.49
N GLY A 28 -5.93 -0.17 22.65
CA GLY A 28 -4.62 -0.32 22.02
C GLY A 28 -3.43 -0.38 22.98
N ASP A 29 -2.26 -0.67 22.45
CA ASP A 29 -1.03 -1.02 23.19
C ASP A 29 -1.22 -2.22 24.14
N GLY A 30 -2.13 -3.12 23.79
CA GLY A 30 -2.31 -4.39 24.47
C GLY A 30 -1.29 -5.44 24.01
N PRO A 31 -1.42 -6.68 24.52
CA PRO A 31 -0.49 -7.76 24.16
C PRO A 31 -0.43 -8.07 22.67
N PHE A 32 -1.57 -8.00 21.96
CA PHE A 32 -1.61 -8.31 20.53
C PHE A 32 -1.08 -7.17 19.66
N THR A 33 -1.32 -5.91 20.06
CA THR A 33 -0.69 -4.75 19.42
C THR A 33 0.83 -4.92 19.43
N ARG A 34 1.41 -5.22 20.60
CA ARG A 34 2.86 -5.43 20.72
C ARG A 34 3.38 -6.61 19.91
N ARG A 35 2.64 -7.74 19.89
CA ARG A 35 3.03 -8.90 19.07
C ARG A 35 3.07 -8.56 17.59
N CYS A 36 2.09 -7.81 17.09
CA CYS A 36 2.06 -7.39 15.69
C CYS A 36 3.21 -6.44 15.37
N ASP A 37 3.46 -5.41 16.23
CA ASP A 37 4.54 -4.46 16.06
C ASP A 37 5.91 -5.18 16.04
N GLU A 38 6.19 -6.01 17.05
CA GLU A 38 7.43 -6.77 17.19
C GLU A 38 7.64 -7.78 16.05
N TRP A 39 6.57 -8.44 15.60
CA TRP A 39 6.65 -9.37 14.48
C TRP A 39 7.07 -8.64 13.19
N MET A 40 6.50 -7.47 12.91
CA MET A 40 6.87 -6.68 11.74
C MET A 40 8.29 -6.11 11.86
N GLU A 41 8.69 -5.63 13.06
CA GLU A 41 10.06 -5.17 13.32
C GLU A 41 11.09 -6.28 13.04
N GLN A 42 10.85 -7.48 13.54
CA GLN A 42 11.75 -8.63 13.35
C GLN A 42 11.71 -9.17 11.92
N ARG A 43 10.51 -9.34 11.38
CA ARG A 43 10.33 -9.94 10.06
C ARG A 43 10.88 -9.10 8.92
N PHE A 44 10.75 -7.79 9.03
CA PHE A 44 11.13 -6.84 7.99
C PHE A 44 12.45 -6.12 8.30
N HIS A 45 13.07 -6.40 9.43
CA HIS A 45 14.25 -5.67 9.92
C HIS A 45 13.99 -4.16 10.00
N ALA A 46 12.77 -3.78 10.38
CA ALA A 46 12.34 -2.40 10.53
C ALA A 46 12.88 -1.78 11.83
N GLY A 47 13.10 -0.47 11.85
CA GLY A 47 13.59 0.23 13.04
C GLY A 47 12.55 0.24 14.16
N LYS A 48 11.36 0.75 13.90
CA LYS A 48 10.21 0.74 14.81
C LYS A 48 8.92 0.63 13.99
N VAL A 49 7.96 -0.15 14.50
CA VAL A 49 6.62 -0.26 13.91
C VAL A 49 5.58 0.16 14.93
N LEU A 50 4.58 0.89 14.49
CA LEU A 50 3.45 1.33 15.29
C LEU A 50 2.14 1.02 14.54
N LEU A 51 1.31 0.10 15.04
CA LEU A 51 -0.03 -0.11 14.50
C LEU A 51 -0.86 1.17 14.55
N THR A 52 -1.64 1.41 13.51
CA THR A 52 -2.53 2.56 13.33
C THR A 52 -3.93 2.12 12.95
N THR A 53 -4.90 3.03 13.05
CA THR A 53 -6.32 2.76 12.75
C THR A 53 -6.59 2.53 11.26
N SER A 54 -5.69 2.94 10.37
CA SER A 54 -5.75 2.68 8.93
C SER A 54 -4.40 2.96 8.27
N GLY A 55 -4.20 2.51 7.02
CA GLY A 55 -3.06 2.94 6.22
C GLY A 55 -3.06 4.45 5.94
N THR A 56 -4.25 5.06 5.84
CA THR A 56 -4.40 6.51 5.69
C THR A 56 -3.83 7.26 6.89
N THR A 57 -4.15 6.81 8.11
CA THR A 57 -3.61 7.44 9.34
C THR A 57 -2.11 7.20 9.52
N ALA A 58 -1.56 6.10 9.00
CA ALA A 58 -0.10 5.92 8.93
C ALA A 58 0.55 6.97 8.01
N LEU A 59 -0.05 7.22 6.83
CA LEU A 59 0.41 8.29 5.90
C LEU A 59 0.28 9.68 6.52
N GLU A 60 -0.82 9.97 7.22
CA GLU A 60 -1.00 11.25 7.94
C GLU A 60 0.09 11.44 9.00
N MET A 61 0.39 10.41 9.78
CA MET A 61 1.48 10.46 10.76
C MET A 61 2.84 10.69 10.07
N ALA A 62 3.12 10.01 8.96
CA ALA A 62 4.35 10.20 8.19
C ALA A 62 4.47 11.64 7.68
N ALA A 63 3.40 12.23 7.14
CA ALA A 63 3.37 13.62 6.68
C ALA A 63 3.70 14.61 7.81
N LEU A 64 3.09 14.42 8.99
CA LEU A 64 3.33 15.23 10.18
C LEU A 64 4.76 15.05 10.73
N LEU A 65 5.30 13.84 10.67
CA LEU A 65 6.67 13.54 11.11
C LEU A 65 7.73 14.11 10.15
N CYS A 66 7.43 14.19 8.86
CA CYS A 66 8.25 14.91 7.88
C CYS A 66 8.28 16.44 8.12
N GLY A 67 7.44 16.95 9.02
CA GLY A 67 7.42 18.37 9.37
C GLY A 67 6.84 19.27 8.30
N ILE A 68 5.94 18.75 7.46
CA ILE A 68 5.25 19.48 6.41
C ILE A 68 4.59 20.75 6.98
N GLN A 69 4.80 21.86 6.29
CA GLN A 69 4.18 23.15 6.57
C GLN A 69 3.29 23.59 5.41
N PRO A 70 2.33 24.48 5.64
CA PRO A 70 1.49 25.03 4.58
C PRO A 70 2.32 25.63 3.44
N GLY A 71 2.14 25.12 2.23
CA GLY A 71 2.83 25.56 1.02
C GLY A 71 4.08 24.74 0.65
N ASP A 72 4.54 23.83 1.50
CA ASP A 72 5.55 22.84 1.11
C ASP A 72 5.02 21.93 0.00
N GLU A 73 5.91 21.47 -0.86
CA GLU A 73 5.56 20.57 -1.97
C GLU A 73 5.93 19.13 -1.67
N VAL A 74 5.04 18.21 -2.10
CA VAL A 74 5.26 16.76 -2.05
C VAL A 74 5.15 16.19 -3.46
N ILE A 75 6.19 15.52 -3.90
CA ILE A 75 6.20 14.81 -5.20
C ILE A 75 5.64 13.41 -5.00
N LEU A 76 4.68 13.01 -5.85
CA LEU A 76 4.05 11.68 -5.80
C LEU A 76 3.55 11.26 -7.18
N PRO A 77 3.35 9.94 -7.44
CA PRO A 77 2.74 9.51 -8.68
C PRO A 77 1.27 9.94 -8.73
N SER A 78 0.77 10.29 -9.91
CA SER A 78 -0.65 10.56 -10.06
C SER A 78 -1.51 9.27 -10.07
N TYR A 79 -0.91 8.13 -10.37
CA TYR A 79 -1.55 6.82 -10.33
C TYR A 79 -1.38 6.18 -8.95
N THR A 80 -2.25 6.58 -8.02
CA THR A 80 -2.29 6.05 -6.66
C THR A 80 -3.69 6.20 -6.06
N PHE A 81 -3.91 5.63 -4.88
CA PHE A 81 -5.13 5.84 -4.12
C PHE A 81 -5.15 7.23 -3.47
N SER A 82 -6.34 7.79 -3.28
CA SER A 82 -6.50 9.15 -2.74
C SER A 82 -5.85 9.37 -1.36
N SER A 83 -5.73 8.32 -0.54
CA SER A 83 -5.08 8.42 0.79
C SER A 83 -3.64 8.89 0.72
N THR A 84 -2.87 8.44 -0.30
CA THR A 84 -1.49 8.86 -0.53
C THR A 84 -1.37 10.39 -0.67
N ALA A 85 -2.34 11.01 -1.35
CA ALA A 85 -2.39 12.45 -1.56
C ALA A 85 -3.01 13.20 -0.38
N THR A 86 -4.16 12.73 0.11
CA THR A 86 -4.95 13.38 1.16
C THR A 86 -4.14 13.57 2.46
N ALA A 87 -3.32 12.62 2.84
CA ALA A 87 -2.49 12.71 4.04
C ALA A 87 -1.59 13.96 4.05
N PHE A 88 -0.99 14.29 2.92
CA PHE A 88 -0.14 15.47 2.79
C PHE A 88 -0.96 16.76 2.65
N VAL A 89 -2.12 16.71 1.97
CA VAL A 89 -3.02 17.85 1.87
C VAL A 89 -3.52 18.29 3.25
N LEU A 90 -3.87 17.33 4.13
CA LEU A 90 -4.29 17.61 5.50
C LEU A 90 -3.17 18.26 6.32
N ALA A 91 -1.91 17.97 6.04
CA ALA A 91 -0.75 18.63 6.64
C ALA A 91 -0.46 20.01 6.02
N GLY A 92 -1.17 20.42 4.95
CA GLY A 92 -1.03 21.72 4.30
C GLY A 92 -0.14 21.74 3.05
N ALA A 93 0.33 20.57 2.58
CA ALA A 93 1.17 20.47 1.41
C ALA A 93 0.43 20.81 0.11
N LYS A 94 1.21 21.21 -0.90
CA LYS A 94 0.83 21.24 -2.30
C LYS A 94 1.37 19.98 -2.99
N LEU A 95 0.52 19.33 -3.79
CA LEU A 95 0.88 18.11 -4.47
C LEU A 95 1.54 18.39 -5.82
N VAL A 96 2.63 17.70 -6.10
CA VAL A 96 3.31 17.72 -7.39
C VAL A 96 3.24 16.32 -7.96
N PHE A 97 2.26 16.11 -8.83
CA PHE A 97 2.08 14.82 -9.49
C PHE A 97 3.10 14.67 -10.62
N VAL A 98 3.68 13.50 -10.72
CA VAL A 98 4.56 13.11 -11.82
C VAL A 98 4.03 11.87 -12.52
N ASP A 99 4.53 11.62 -13.72
CA ASP A 99 4.12 10.49 -14.52
C ASP A 99 4.65 9.16 -13.96
N ILE A 100 4.14 8.08 -14.49
CA ILE A 100 4.46 6.71 -14.08
C ILE A 100 5.24 5.98 -15.17
N ARG A 101 5.89 4.91 -14.78
CA ARG A 101 6.43 3.90 -15.68
C ARG A 101 5.28 3.07 -16.27
N PRO A 102 5.23 2.89 -17.59
CA PRO A 102 4.15 2.09 -18.20
C PRO A 102 4.25 0.59 -17.88
N ASP A 103 5.44 0.07 -17.55
CA ASP A 103 5.68 -1.35 -17.28
C ASP A 103 5.19 -1.78 -15.89
N THR A 104 5.45 -0.98 -14.86
CA THR A 104 5.14 -1.32 -13.46
C THR A 104 3.97 -0.54 -12.87
N MET A 105 3.51 0.52 -13.52
CA MET A 105 2.53 1.49 -13.01
C MET A 105 3.03 2.31 -11.80
N ASN A 106 4.27 2.15 -11.40
CA ASN A 106 4.93 2.89 -10.35
C ASN A 106 5.38 4.28 -10.83
N ILE A 107 5.72 5.16 -9.89
CA ILE A 107 6.30 6.47 -10.22
C ILE A 107 7.49 6.31 -11.16
N ASP A 108 7.57 7.16 -12.19
CA ASP A 108 8.76 7.25 -13.04
C ASP A 108 9.83 8.06 -12.30
N GLU A 109 10.87 7.39 -11.86
CA GLU A 109 11.99 7.98 -11.13
C GLU A 109 12.71 9.09 -11.91
N ALA A 110 12.72 9.01 -13.24
CA ALA A 110 13.32 10.04 -14.10
C ALA A 110 12.52 11.36 -14.11
N LYS A 111 11.24 11.33 -13.71
CA LYS A 111 10.38 12.52 -13.65
C LYS A 111 10.44 13.21 -12.28
N ILE A 112 11.09 12.62 -11.28
CA ILE A 112 11.15 13.17 -9.92
C ILE A 112 12.06 14.39 -9.88
N GLU A 113 13.32 14.25 -10.29
CA GLU A 113 14.31 15.33 -10.15
C GLU A 113 13.94 16.61 -10.91
N PRO A 114 13.40 16.56 -12.15
CA PRO A 114 12.91 17.75 -12.85
C PRO A 114 11.71 18.45 -12.18
N ALA A 115 10.99 17.75 -11.30
CA ALA A 115 9.83 18.29 -10.60
C ALA A 115 10.18 18.98 -9.26
N ILE A 116 11.43 18.84 -8.78
CA ILE A 116 11.91 19.41 -7.52
C ILE A 116 11.98 20.93 -7.61
N THR A 117 11.49 21.61 -6.57
CA THR A 117 11.62 23.05 -6.34
C THR A 117 12.20 23.32 -4.95
N GLU A 118 12.47 24.57 -4.65
CA GLU A 118 12.89 24.99 -3.29
C GLU A 118 11.86 24.67 -2.20
N LYS A 119 10.59 24.45 -2.57
CA LYS A 119 9.49 24.10 -1.67
C LYS A 119 9.33 22.61 -1.48
N THR A 120 9.99 21.79 -2.28
CA THR A 120 9.89 20.31 -2.18
C THR A 120 10.48 19.84 -0.85
N LYS A 121 9.74 19.02 -0.11
CA LYS A 121 10.16 18.45 1.18
C LYS A 121 10.15 16.92 1.18
N VAL A 122 9.22 16.32 0.44
CA VAL A 122 8.98 14.87 0.48
C VAL A 122 8.83 14.33 -0.93
N ILE A 123 9.38 13.16 -1.15
CA ILE A 123 9.02 12.25 -2.23
C ILE A 123 8.17 11.14 -1.60
N CYS A 124 6.92 11.02 -2.01
CA CYS A 124 6.06 9.93 -1.60
C CYS A 124 5.90 8.95 -2.75
N VAL A 125 6.39 7.73 -2.58
CA VAL A 125 6.27 6.66 -3.57
C VAL A 125 5.13 5.71 -3.18
N MET A 126 4.54 5.03 -4.18
CA MET A 126 3.54 3.99 -3.95
C MET A 126 3.98 2.73 -4.69
N HIS A 127 4.08 1.62 -3.97
CA HIS A 127 4.51 0.32 -4.51
C HIS A 127 3.30 -0.43 -5.07
N TYR A 128 2.93 -0.11 -6.31
CA TYR A 128 1.74 -0.68 -6.94
C TYR A 128 1.84 -2.19 -7.11
N ALA A 129 0.75 -2.89 -6.82
CA ALA A 129 0.63 -4.35 -6.92
C ALA A 129 1.63 -5.14 -6.03
N GLY A 130 2.27 -4.50 -5.05
CA GLY A 130 3.34 -5.10 -4.28
C GLY A 130 4.67 -5.21 -5.04
N VAL A 131 4.82 -4.45 -6.13
CA VAL A 131 6.07 -4.33 -6.89
C VAL A 131 6.77 -3.03 -6.51
N ALA A 132 8.07 -3.10 -6.23
CA ALA A 132 8.84 -1.94 -5.79
C ALA A 132 8.99 -0.88 -6.87
N CYS A 133 8.98 0.40 -6.47
CA CYS A 133 9.61 1.47 -7.24
C CYS A 133 11.13 1.27 -7.31
N ASP A 134 11.83 1.95 -8.23
CA ASP A 134 13.30 1.98 -8.21
C ASP A 134 13.81 2.80 -7.01
N MET A 135 13.83 2.14 -5.85
CA MET A 135 14.18 2.79 -4.59
C MET A 135 15.64 3.25 -4.53
N ASP A 136 16.55 2.60 -5.25
CA ASP A 136 17.95 3.04 -5.26
C ASP A 136 18.09 4.42 -5.92
N THR A 137 17.48 4.61 -7.08
CA THR A 137 17.46 5.90 -7.79
C THR A 137 16.72 6.96 -6.97
N ILE A 138 15.54 6.63 -6.43
CA ILE A 138 14.73 7.56 -5.64
C ILE A 138 15.46 8.02 -4.38
N MET A 139 16.09 7.09 -3.63
CA MET A 139 16.87 7.43 -2.43
C MET A 139 18.11 8.24 -2.78
N GLN A 140 18.74 8.01 -3.95
CA GLN A 140 19.85 8.83 -4.41
C GLN A 140 19.41 10.28 -4.69
N ILE A 141 18.29 10.46 -5.38
CA ILE A 141 17.70 11.80 -5.64
C ILE A 141 17.38 12.49 -4.29
N ALA A 142 16.69 11.80 -3.39
CA ALA A 142 16.30 12.34 -2.10
C ALA A 142 17.51 12.84 -1.29
N ARG A 143 18.61 12.06 -1.25
CA ARG A 143 19.84 12.45 -0.55
C ARG A 143 20.50 13.68 -1.18
N ARG A 144 20.57 13.78 -2.52
CA ARG A 144 21.15 14.93 -3.21
C ARG A 144 20.43 16.23 -2.91
N HIS A 145 19.12 16.16 -2.73
CA HIS A 145 18.25 17.33 -2.50
C HIS A 145 17.80 17.49 -1.05
N ASN A 146 18.32 16.66 -0.13
CA ASN A 146 17.94 16.67 1.29
C ASN A 146 16.43 16.54 1.51
N LEU A 147 15.79 15.62 0.80
CA LEU A 147 14.35 15.34 0.85
C LEU A 147 14.08 14.10 1.69
N LYS A 148 12.93 14.07 2.36
CA LYS A 148 12.41 12.86 3.03
C LYS A 148 11.73 11.96 2.01
N VAL A 149 11.76 10.64 2.27
CA VAL A 149 11.07 9.64 1.46
C VAL A 149 10.04 8.91 2.30
N VAL A 150 8.79 8.92 1.83
CA VAL A 150 7.68 8.16 2.41
C VAL A 150 7.26 7.06 1.43
N GLU A 151 7.25 5.83 1.90
CA GLU A 151 6.78 4.69 1.13
C GLU A 151 5.30 4.41 1.47
N ASP A 152 4.39 4.69 0.54
CA ASP A 152 3.07 4.08 0.60
C ASP A 152 3.21 2.61 0.20
N ALA A 153 3.42 1.78 1.19
CA ALA A 153 3.55 0.33 1.07
C ALA A 153 2.24 -0.40 1.45
N ALA A 154 1.09 0.28 1.27
CA ALA A 154 -0.23 -0.29 1.55
C ALA A 154 -0.52 -1.59 0.78
N GLN A 155 0.23 -1.87 -0.27
CA GLN A 155 0.19 -3.10 -1.05
C GLN A 155 1.48 -3.93 -0.90
N GLY A 156 2.43 -3.51 -0.04
CA GLY A 156 3.80 -3.99 -0.01
C GLY A 156 4.15 -4.98 1.10
N VAL A 157 3.23 -5.32 2.00
CA VAL A 157 3.51 -6.26 3.11
C VAL A 157 3.96 -7.62 2.56
N MET A 158 5.12 -8.13 2.99
CA MET A 158 5.82 -9.32 2.49
C MET A 158 6.45 -9.19 1.09
N ALA A 159 6.44 -8.01 0.46
CA ALA A 159 7.20 -7.74 -0.75
C ALA A 159 8.55 -7.11 -0.43
N SER A 160 9.51 -7.21 -1.36
CA SER A 160 10.86 -6.67 -1.14
C SER A 160 11.52 -6.13 -2.41
N TYR A 161 12.50 -5.24 -2.20
CA TYR A 161 13.39 -4.69 -3.21
C TYR A 161 14.83 -4.99 -2.82
N LYS A 162 15.54 -5.78 -3.63
CA LYS A 162 16.94 -6.20 -3.41
C LYS A 162 17.15 -6.72 -1.98
N GLY A 163 16.23 -7.56 -1.50
CA GLY A 163 16.25 -8.19 -0.17
C GLY A 163 15.79 -7.28 0.98
N ARG A 164 15.44 -6.02 0.76
CA ARG A 164 14.88 -5.10 1.76
C ARG A 164 13.35 -5.10 1.65
N ALA A 165 12.65 -5.25 2.75
CA ALA A 165 11.19 -5.20 2.76
C ALA A 165 10.67 -3.81 2.33
N LEU A 166 9.60 -3.78 1.54
CA LEU A 166 8.97 -2.51 1.16
C LEU A 166 8.38 -1.83 2.41
N GLY A 167 8.56 -0.51 2.52
CA GLY A 167 8.23 0.27 3.71
C GLY A 167 9.40 0.42 4.69
N THR A 168 10.56 -0.23 4.42
CA THR A 168 11.76 -0.12 5.29
C THR A 168 12.94 0.56 4.60
N ILE A 169 12.72 1.21 3.46
CA ILE A 169 13.79 1.75 2.62
C ILE A 169 13.89 3.27 2.74
N GLY A 170 12.76 3.98 2.74
CA GLY A 170 12.66 5.42 2.97
C GLY A 170 12.74 5.78 4.45
N ASP A 171 12.44 7.03 4.77
CA ASP A 171 12.39 7.50 6.17
C ASP A 171 11.20 6.90 6.92
N PHE A 172 10.04 6.77 6.24
CA PHE A 172 8.82 6.19 6.77
C PHE A 172 8.19 5.24 5.76
N GLY A 173 7.58 4.16 6.26
CA GLY A 173 6.75 3.25 5.48
C GLY A 173 5.35 3.14 6.06
N CYS A 174 4.35 3.01 5.20
CA CYS A 174 2.94 2.97 5.61
C CYS A 174 2.28 1.69 5.08
N TYR A 175 1.92 0.78 5.98
CA TYR A 175 1.18 -0.43 5.65
C TYR A 175 -0.32 -0.23 5.84
N SER A 176 -1.11 -1.01 5.10
CA SER A 176 -2.56 -1.08 5.25
C SER A 176 -3.00 -2.51 5.55
N PHE A 177 -3.90 -2.62 6.52
CA PHE A 177 -4.60 -3.85 6.90
C PHE A 177 -6.11 -3.71 6.74
N HIS A 178 -6.52 -2.94 5.71
CA HIS A 178 -7.90 -2.89 5.26
C HIS A 178 -8.35 -4.27 4.72
N GLU A 179 -9.65 -4.57 4.72
CA GLU A 179 -10.20 -5.87 4.31
C GLU A 179 -9.76 -6.33 2.90
N THR A 180 -9.40 -5.39 2.01
CA THR A 180 -8.94 -5.69 0.65
C THR A 180 -7.46 -6.07 0.54
N LYS A 181 -6.71 -6.04 1.63
CA LYS A 181 -5.27 -6.31 1.65
C LYS A 181 -4.95 -7.78 1.89
N ASN A 182 -3.67 -8.14 1.69
CA ASN A 182 -3.20 -9.52 1.88
C ASN A 182 -3.37 -10.00 3.32
N PHE A 183 -3.29 -9.08 4.26
CA PHE A 183 -3.54 -9.27 5.69
C PHE A 183 -4.50 -8.19 6.14
N SER A 184 -5.46 -8.53 6.98
CA SER A 184 -6.54 -7.62 7.35
C SER A 184 -6.84 -7.63 8.83
N MET A 185 -7.26 -6.49 9.34
CA MET A 185 -7.93 -6.35 10.65
C MET A 185 -9.27 -5.59 10.51
N GLY A 186 -9.87 -5.70 9.32
CA GLY A 186 -11.04 -4.93 8.91
C GLY A 186 -10.63 -3.54 8.45
N GLU A 187 -10.38 -2.65 9.37
CA GLU A 187 -9.73 -1.36 9.19
C GLU A 187 -8.46 -1.34 10.04
N GLY A 188 -7.33 -1.00 9.43
CA GLY A 188 -6.05 -0.90 10.11
C GLY A 188 -4.89 -0.54 9.21
N GLY A 189 -3.77 -0.25 9.85
CA GLY A 189 -2.50 0.03 9.20
C GLY A 189 -1.34 -0.04 10.18
N ALA A 190 -0.15 0.27 9.69
CA ALA A 190 1.03 0.45 10.52
C ALA A 190 1.95 1.50 9.93
N LEU A 191 2.54 2.32 10.80
CA LEU A 191 3.64 3.20 10.47
C LEU A 191 4.96 2.49 10.78
N VAL A 192 5.81 2.34 9.79
CA VAL A 192 7.21 1.92 9.92
C VAL A 192 8.07 3.16 10.00
N ILE A 193 8.93 3.22 11.01
CA ILE A 193 9.80 4.37 11.30
C ILE A 193 11.24 3.90 11.16
N ASN A 194 11.91 4.36 10.11
CA ASN A 194 13.30 4.00 9.82
C ASN A 194 14.28 5.07 10.35
N ASP A 195 13.78 6.26 10.69
CA ASP A 195 14.54 7.33 11.36
C ASP A 195 14.34 7.24 12.89
N PRO A 196 15.32 6.72 13.64
CA PRO A 196 15.19 6.48 15.09
C PRO A 196 14.95 7.75 15.91
N GLU A 197 15.36 8.92 15.41
CA GLU A 197 15.18 10.18 16.12
C GLU A 197 13.71 10.61 16.17
N THR A 198 12.87 10.08 15.28
CA THR A 198 11.44 10.41 15.21
C THR A 198 10.53 9.48 16.01
N VAL A 199 11.05 8.38 16.56
CA VAL A 199 10.24 7.36 17.27
C VAL A 199 9.41 7.96 18.42
N THR A 200 10.04 8.72 19.32
CA THR A 200 9.36 9.33 20.46
C THR A 200 8.25 10.30 19.99
N LYS A 201 8.53 11.09 18.95
CA LYS A 201 7.55 12.02 18.37
C LYS A 201 6.37 11.26 17.76
N ALA A 202 6.64 10.12 17.10
CA ALA A 202 5.61 9.27 16.51
C ALA A 202 4.69 8.65 17.57
N GLU A 203 5.25 8.16 18.69
CA GLU A 203 4.47 7.65 19.82
C GLU A 203 3.56 8.72 20.44
N ILE A 204 4.10 9.94 20.62
CA ILE A 204 3.34 11.08 21.12
C ILE A 204 2.19 11.43 20.16
N LEU A 205 2.50 11.51 18.87
CA LEU A 205 1.52 11.82 17.82
C LEU A 205 0.40 10.78 17.77
N ARG A 206 0.75 9.48 17.85
CA ARG A 206 -0.20 8.36 17.84
C ARG A 206 -1.16 8.40 19.03
N GLU A 207 -0.70 8.86 20.21
CA GLU A 207 -1.44 8.82 21.47
C GLU A 207 -1.85 10.23 21.91
N LYS A 208 -2.53 10.96 21.04
CA LYS A 208 -3.23 12.23 21.35
C LYS A 208 -2.31 13.37 21.83
N GLY A 209 -1.03 13.35 21.43
CA GLY A 209 -0.06 14.35 21.84
C GLY A 209 0.46 14.18 23.27
N THR A 210 0.32 13.01 23.85
CA THR A 210 0.74 12.74 25.24
C THR A 210 2.03 11.94 25.30
N ASN A 211 2.77 12.06 26.38
CA ASN A 211 4.00 11.28 26.64
C ASN A 211 3.72 9.94 27.35
N ARG A 212 2.54 9.36 27.11
CA ARG A 212 2.09 8.12 27.79
C ARG A 212 3.05 6.95 27.59
N ALA A 213 3.62 6.76 26.39
CA ALA A 213 4.55 5.69 26.12
C ALA A 213 5.82 5.82 26.99
N SER A 214 6.39 7.03 27.11
CA SER A 214 7.53 7.31 27.98
C SER A 214 7.18 7.11 29.46
N PHE A 215 5.99 7.49 29.88
CA PHE A 215 5.51 7.24 31.25
C PHE A 215 5.41 5.74 31.56
N LEU A 216 4.85 4.94 30.67
CA LEU A 216 4.75 3.49 30.85
C LEU A 216 6.12 2.78 30.90
N ARG A 217 7.14 3.36 30.27
CA ARG A 217 8.54 2.89 30.36
C ARG A 217 9.29 3.43 31.57
N GLY A 218 8.67 4.24 32.42
CA GLY A 218 9.30 4.85 33.60
C GLY A 218 10.32 5.95 33.27
N GLN A 219 10.27 6.52 32.08
CA GLN A 219 11.21 7.57 31.62
C GLN A 219 10.78 8.97 32.10
N VAL A 220 9.53 9.14 32.48
CA VAL A 220 8.97 10.39 33.04
C VAL A 220 8.05 10.07 34.22
N ASP A 221 7.99 10.98 35.17
CA ASP A 221 7.22 10.79 36.42
C ASP A 221 5.71 10.94 36.26
N LYS A 222 5.30 11.68 35.23
CA LYS A 222 3.88 12.00 34.98
C LYS A 222 3.53 11.89 33.52
N TYR A 223 2.36 11.34 33.27
CA TYR A 223 1.68 11.36 31.99
C TYR A 223 0.98 12.69 31.79
N THR A 224 1.29 13.37 30.68
CA THR A 224 0.73 14.70 30.39
C THR A 224 0.62 14.94 28.87
N TRP A 225 -0.13 15.96 28.49
CA TRP A 225 -0.19 16.47 27.15
C TRP A 225 1.03 17.36 26.85
N VAL A 226 1.84 16.95 25.85
CA VAL A 226 3.12 17.59 25.54
C VAL A 226 3.21 18.16 24.12
N SER A 227 2.33 17.71 23.22
CA SER A 227 2.34 18.14 21.82
C SER A 227 0.97 17.92 21.17
N TYR A 228 0.84 18.27 19.90
CA TYR A 228 -0.30 17.85 19.10
C TYR A 228 -0.23 16.36 18.77
N GLY A 229 -1.40 15.79 18.50
CA GLY A 229 -1.54 14.39 18.12
C GLY A 229 -3.01 14.02 17.94
N SER A 230 -3.28 12.78 17.58
CA SER A 230 -4.64 12.28 17.42
C SER A 230 -4.79 10.85 17.95
N SER A 231 -5.97 10.31 17.87
CA SER A 231 -6.26 8.94 18.27
C SER A 231 -6.00 7.97 17.12
N TYR A 232 -4.72 7.72 16.83
CA TYR A 232 -4.32 6.83 15.73
C TYR A 232 -4.14 5.37 16.16
N LEU A 233 -4.25 5.08 17.44
CA LEU A 233 -4.05 3.75 18.01
C LEU A 233 -5.29 2.87 17.83
N PRO A 234 -5.18 1.69 17.17
CA PRO A 234 -6.29 0.76 17.01
C PRO A 234 -6.58 -0.01 18.32
N SER A 235 -7.73 -0.68 18.41
CA SER A 235 -8.03 -1.56 19.52
C SER A 235 -7.18 -2.83 19.51
N ASP A 236 -6.94 -3.43 20.68
CA ASP A 236 -6.25 -4.72 20.78
C ASP A 236 -7.10 -5.89 20.23
N LEU A 237 -8.41 -5.70 20.09
CA LEU A 237 -9.29 -6.67 19.39
C LEU A 237 -8.95 -6.74 17.89
N ASN A 238 -8.75 -5.60 17.23
CA ASN A 238 -8.32 -5.56 15.84
C ASN A 238 -6.90 -6.14 15.68
N ALA A 239 -5.99 -5.81 16.60
CA ALA A 239 -4.65 -6.37 16.61
C ALA A 239 -4.66 -7.89 16.81
N ALA A 240 -5.54 -8.43 17.65
CA ALA A 240 -5.72 -9.87 17.84
C ALA A 240 -6.20 -10.57 16.57
N TYR A 241 -7.13 -9.94 15.85
CA TYR A 241 -7.58 -10.43 14.54
C TYR A 241 -6.43 -10.48 13.53
N LEU A 242 -5.63 -9.41 13.44
CA LEU A 242 -4.46 -9.35 12.56
C LEU A 242 -3.40 -10.38 12.94
N TRP A 243 -3.15 -10.56 14.24
CA TRP A 243 -2.13 -11.48 14.74
C TRP A 243 -2.31 -12.90 14.20
N ALA A 244 -3.55 -13.41 14.16
CA ALA A 244 -3.86 -14.73 13.60
C ALA A 244 -3.31 -14.90 12.18
N GLN A 245 -3.40 -13.87 11.37
CA GLN A 245 -2.97 -13.89 9.98
C GLN A 245 -1.45 -13.69 9.85
N LEU A 246 -0.84 -12.85 10.70
CA LEU A 246 0.61 -12.67 10.69
C LEU A 246 1.36 -13.93 11.06
N GLU A 247 0.84 -14.75 11.99
CA GLU A 247 1.40 -16.09 12.28
C GLU A 247 1.38 -17.01 11.06
N GLN A 248 0.43 -16.82 10.14
CA GLN A 248 0.28 -17.59 8.90
C GLN A 248 0.76 -16.82 7.66
N ALA A 249 1.56 -15.77 7.85
CA ALA A 249 1.92 -14.85 6.78
C ALA A 249 2.58 -15.56 5.57
N ASN A 250 3.43 -16.53 5.81
CA ASN A 250 4.06 -17.30 4.72
C ASN A 250 3.02 -18.12 3.95
N THR A 251 2.07 -18.78 4.63
CA THR A 251 1.00 -19.58 4.01
C THR A 251 0.13 -18.70 3.12
N ILE A 252 -0.34 -17.56 3.66
CA ILE A 252 -1.17 -16.60 2.91
C ILE A 252 -0.41 -16.08 1.70
N ASN A 253 0.85 -15.68 1.87
CA ASN A 253 1.65 -15.11 0.80
C ASN A 253 1.94 -16.13 -0.30
N THR A 254 2.30 -17.37 0.05
CA THR A 254 2.56 -18.44 -0.92
C THR A 254 1.31 -18.79 -1.73
N ASP A 255 0.14 -18.90 -1.10
CA ASP A 255 -1.12 -19.16 -1.81
C ASP A 255 -1.44 -18.09 -2.85
N ARG A 256 -1.25 -16.80 -2.46
CA ARG A 256 -1.48 -15.66 -3.35
C ARG A 256 -0.47 -15.61 -4.50
N THR A 257 0.82 -15.84 -4.23
CA THR A 257 1.85 -15.87 -5.29
C THR A 257 1.64 -17.04 -6.24
N ASN A 258 1.26 -18.22 -5.75
CA ASN A 258 0.89 -19.36 -6.61
C ASN A 258 -0.29 -19.01 -7.54
N SER A 259 -1.28 -18.27 -7.06
CA SER A 259 -2.41 -17.83 -7.89
C SER A 259 -1.96 -16.79 -8.92
N TRP A 260 -1.05 -15.89 -8.56
CA TRP A 260 -0.46 -14.91 -9.44
C TRP A 260 0.35 -15.57 -10.57
N ASP A 261 1.23 -16.51 -10.21
CA ASP A 261 2.09 -17.26 -11.15
C ASP A 261 1.26 -18.08 -12.13
N TYR A 262 0.17 -18.70 -11.64
CA TYR A 262 -0.77 -19.42 -12.49
C TYR A 262 -1.38 -18.51 -13.57
N TYR A 263 -1.85 -17.31 -13.18
CA TYR A 263 -2.38 -16.35 -14.14
C TYR A 263 -1.31 -15.88 -15.14
N ALA A 264 -0.11 -15.58 -14.67
CA ALA A 264 0.99 -15.16 -15.52
C ALA A 264 1.33 -16.21 -16.57
N GLN A 265 1.42 -17.48 -16.16
CA GLN A 265 1.72 -18.60 -17.06
C GLN A 265 0.59 -18.83 -18.06
N GLU A 266 -0.66 -18.92 -17.60
CA GLU A 266 -1.80 -19.29 -18.43
C GLU A 266 -2.21 -18.17 -19.43
N LEU A 267 -1.92 -16.92 -19.12
CA LEU A 267 -2.22 -15.78 -19.97
C LEU A 267 -1.03 -15.33 -20.85
N ALA A 268 0.16 -15.89 -20.65
CA ALA A 268 1.35 -15.60 -21.45
C ALA A 268 1.11 -15.70 -22.97
N PRO A 269 0.42 -16.75 -23.49
CA PRO A 269 0.16 -16.84 -24.93
C PRO A 269 -0.67 -15.67 -25.50
N LEU A 270 -1.57 -15.10 -24.70
CA LEU A 270 -2.35 -13.91 -25.12
C LEU A 270 -1.45 -12.66 -25.16
N ALA A 271 -0.52 -12.55 -24.24
CA ALA A 271 0.44 -11.46 -24.23
C ALA A 271 1.45 -11.57 -25.40
N GLU A 272 1.95 -12.75 -25.68
CA GLU A 272 2.82 -13.02 -26.84
C GLU A 272 2.12 -12.73 -28.17
N ALA A 273 0.82 -12.96 -28.24
CA ALA A 273 -0.01 -12.59 -29.39
C ALA A 273 -0.36 -11.10 -29.46
N GLY A 274 0.10 -10.28 -28.49
CA GLY A 274 -0.18 -8.83 -28.43
C GLY A 274 -1.64 -8.47 -28.13
N LEU A 275 -2.41 -9.38 -27.57
CA LEU A 275 -3.82 -9.17 -27.26
C LEU A 275 -4.06 -8.45 -25.93
N LEU A 276 -3.12 -8.62 -24.98
CA LEU A 276 -3.09 -7.95 -23.69
C LEU A 276 -1.64 -7.78 -23.24
N GLU A 277 -1.41 -7.01 -22.17
CA GLU A 277 -0.11 -6.92 -21.48
C GLU A 277 -0.27 -7.45 -20.05
N LEU A 278 0.74 -8.19 -19.58
CA LEU A 278 0.82 -8.74 -18.23
C LEU A 278 1.60 -7.80 -17.29
N PRO A 279 1.46 -7.97 -15.95
CA PRO A 279 2.26 -7.23 -14.99
C PRO A 279 3.76 -7.53 -15.15
N THR A 280 4.58 -6.51 -15.00
CA THR A 280 6.03 -6.65 -14.99
C THR A 280 6.56 -6.64 -13.57
N VAL A 281 7.41 -7.60 -13.23
CA VAL A 281 8.19 -7.63 -11.99
C VAL A 281 9.65 -7.41 -12.33
N PRO A 282 10.22 -6.21 -12.07
CA PRO A 282 11.62 -5.93 -12.38
C PRO A 282 12.59 -6.81 -11.59
N GLU A 283 13.81 -6.98 -12.13
CA GLU A 283 14.89 -7.68 -11.44
C GLU A 283 15.16 -7.06 -10.06
N GLY A 284 15.40 -7.93 -9.07
CA GLY A 284 15.59 -7.51 -7.67
C GLY A 284 14.30 -7.21 -6.91
N CYS A 285 13.13 -7.23 -7.55
CA CYS A 285 11.84 -7.14 -6.88
C CYS A 285 11.28 -8.53 -6.57
N VAL A 286 10.72 -8.68 -5.37
CA VAL A 286 9.92 -9.85 -4.99
C VAL A 286 8.54 -9.33 -4.60
N HIS A 287 7.53 -9.64 -5.42
CA HIS A 287 6.15 -9.26 -5.14
C HIS A 287 5.46 -10.21 -4.17
N ASN A 288 4.32 -9.80 -3.63
CA ASN A 288 3.54 -10.54 -2.63
C ASN A 288 2.20 -11.06 -3.17
N GLY A 289 2.01 -11.10 -4.47
CA GLY A 289 0.72 -11.48 -5.07
C GLY A 289 -0.45 -10.60 -4.60
N HIS A 290 -0.22 -9.28 -4.37
CA HIS A 290 -1.27 -8.40 -3.87
C HIS A 290 -2.45 -8.31 -4.83
N LEU A 291 -2.17 -8.17 -6.12
CA LEU A 291 -3.17 -8.19 -7.18
C LEU A 291 -2.56 -8.66 -8.50
N PHE A 292 -3.40 -9.17 -9.38
CA PHE A 292 -3.04 -9.46 -10.76
C PHE A 292 -3.86 -8.57 -11.68
N TYR A 293 -3.23 -7.96 -12.68
CA TYR A 293 -3.91 -7.11 -13.64
C TYR A 293 -3.49 -7.45 -15.06
N VAL A 294 -4.32 -7.08 -16.00
CA VAL A 294 -4.01 -7.09 -17.43
C VAL A 294 -4.27 -5.69 -17.99
N LYS A 295 -3.49 -5.29 -18.98
CA LYS A 295 -3.76 -4.08 -19.72
C LYS A 295 -4.27 -4.42 -21.11
N LEU A 296 -5.40 -3.85 -21.48
CA LEU A 296 -6.07 -4.02 -22.76
C LEU A 296 -5.53 -2.96 -23.75
N ARG A 297 -5.99 -2.99 -24.99
CA ARG A 297 -5.57 -2.05 -26.03
C ARG A 297 -5.91 -0.59 -25.68
N ASP A 298 -7.13 -0.36 -25.17
CA ASP A 298 -7.71 0.97 -24.91
C ASP A 298 -8.88 0.90 -23.91
N LEU A 299 -9.45 2.06 -23.59
CA LEU A 299 -10.60 2.21 -22.69
C LEU A 299 -11.84 1.46 -23.17
N GLU A 300 -12.10 1.45 -24.47
CA GLU A 300 -13.27 0.79 -25.06
C GLU A 300 -13.17 -0.72 -24.86
N GLN A 301 -12.04 -1.31 -25.22
CA GLN A 301 -11.80 -2.74 -25.03
C GLN A 301 -11.82 -3.12 -23.55
N ARG A 302 -11.22 -2.29 -22.66
CA ARG A 302 -11.29 -2.51 -21.21
C ARG A 302 -12.73 -2.54 -20.69
N THR A 303 -13.55 -1.59 -21.14
CA THR A 303 -14.95 -1.50 -20.73
C THR A 303 -15.73 -2.73 -21.19
N ALA A 304 -15.55 -3.14 -22.44
CA ALA A 304 -16.15 -4.36 -22.99
C ALA A 304 -15.65 -5.62 -22.23
N PHE A 305 -14.38 -5.69 -21.92
CA PHE A 305 -13.77 -6.80 -21.19
C PHE A 305 -14.35 -6.96 -19.78
N ILE A 306 -14.46 -5.87 -19.01
CA ILE A 306 -15.05 -5.90 -17.66
C ILE A 306 -16.54 -6.34 -17.75
N ALA A 307 -17.29 -5.82 -18.71
CA ALA A 307 -18.69 -6.22 -18.93
C ALA A 307 -18.80 -7.71 -19.28
N TYR A 308 -17.92 -8.20 -20.15
CA TYR A 308 -17.88 -9.60 -20.54
C TYR A 308 -17.56 -10.53 -19.37
N LEU A 309 -16.51 -10.23 -18.60
CA LEU A 309 -16.13 -11.00 -17.39
C LEU A 309 -17.32 -11.10 -16.43
N LYS A 310 -17.98 -9.97 -16.17
CA LYS A 310 -19.16 -9.91 -15.28
C LYS A 310 -20.31 -10.78 -15.81
N ALA A 311 -20.59 -10.73 -17.10
CA ALA A 311 -21.66 -11.54 -17.73
C ALA A 311 -21.35 -13.05 -17.64
N HIS A 312 -20.08 -13.44 -17.57
CA HIS A 312 -19.62 -14.81 -17.43
C HIS A 312 -19.24 -15.20 -16.00
N GLY A 313 -19.74 -14.45 -15.00
CA GLY A 313 -19.62 -14.84 -13.61
C GLY A 313 -18.27 -14.52 -12.94
N VAL A 314 -17.46 -13.65 -13.51
CA VAL A 314 -16.16 -13.22 -12.95
C VAL A 314 -16.23 -11.74 -12.60
N ALA A 315 -16.03 -11.39 -11.33
CA ALA A 315 -15.91 -10.00 -10.89
C ALA A 315 -14.53 -9.45 -11.24
N SER A 316 -14.48 -8.24 -11.80
CA SER A 316 -13.23 -7.54 -12.13
C SER A 316 -13.41 -6.03 -11.95
N SER A 317 -12.31 -5.29 -11.86
CA SER A 317 -12.37 -3.84 -11.62
C SER A 317 -11.17 -3.12 -12.21
N PHE A 318 -11.38 -1.88 -12.64
CA PHE A 318 -10.31 -0.98 -13.02
C PHE A 318 -9.51 -0.46 -11.78
N HIS A 319 -8.38 0.21 -12.00
CA HIS A 319 -7.51 0.89 -11.01
C HIS A 319 -6.61 1.87 -11.75
N TYR A 320 -6.36 3.05 -11.31
CA TYR A 320 -7.08 4.07 -10.54
C TYR A 320 -7.57 5.14 -11.52
N VAL A 321 -8.47 6.03 -11.11
CA VAL A 321 -8.62 7.30 -11.82
C VAL A 321 -7.41 8.18 -11.45
N PRO A 322 -6.67 8.75 -12.42
CA PRO A 322 -5.51 9.59 -12.12
C PRO A 322 -5.87 10.76 -11.22
N LEU A 323 -5.09 10.97 -10.15
CA LEU A 323 -5.44 11.98 -9.16
C LEU A 323 -5.33 13.40 -9.70
N HIS A 324 -4.36 13.69 -10.61
CA HIS A 324 -4.15 15.03 -11.15
C HIS A 324 -5.37 15.57 -11.93
N SER A 325 -6.18 14.69 -12.50
CA SER A 325 -7.39 15.05 -13.25
C SER A 325 -8.67 15.03 -12.38
N ALA A 326 -8.58 14.52 -11.15
CA ALA A 326 -9.69 14.52 -10.21
C ALA A 326 -9.91 15.94 -9.62
N PRO A 327 -11.13 16.31 -9.20
CA PRO A 327 -11.43 17.65 -8.66
C PRO A 327 -10.50 18.09 -7.52
N ALA A 328 -10.20 17.18 -6.56
CA ALA A 328 -9.28 17.47 -5.47
C ALA A 328 -7.83 17.63 -5.95
N GLY A 329 -7.40 16.82 -6.92
CA GLY A 329 -6.05 16.92 -7.49
C GLY A 329 -5.81 18.24 -8.19
N ILE A 330 -6.81 18.76 -8.92
CA ILE A 330 -6.78 20.07 -9.56
C ILE A 330 -6.73 21.20 -8.51
N GLN A 331 -7.47 21.05 -7.41
CA GLN A 331 -7.53 22.04 -6.33
C GLN A 331 -6.24 22.11 -5.52
N TYR A 332 -5.64 20.98 -5.20
CA TYR A 332 -4.55 20.90 -4.23
C TYR A 332 -3.17 20.66 -4.85
N GLY A 333 -3.10 20.43 -6.16
CA GLY A 333 -1.84 20.09 -6.81
C GLY A 333 -1.70 20.59 -8.24
N ARG A 334 -0.60 20.15 -8.83
CA ARG A 334 -0.28 20.35 -10.26
C ARG A 334 0.38 19.10 -10.80
N PHE A 335 0.28 18.87 -12.10
CA PHE A 335 1.07 17.86 -12.79
C PHE A 335 2.39 18.51 -13.27
N ALA A 336 3.53 17.90 -13.00
CA ALA A 336 4.83 18.35 -13.44
C ALA A 336 5.25 17.60 -14.70
N GLY A 337 5.52 18.32 -15.77
CA GLY A 337 5.84 17.74 -17.07
C GLY A 337 4.59 17.37 -17.89
N VAL A 338 4.67 16.25 -18.61
CA VAL A 338 3.62 15.77 -19.53
C VAL A 338 3.08 14.44 -19.01
N ASP A 339 1.76 14.28 -18.98
CA ASP A 339 1.06 13.01 -18.73
C ASP A 339 1.14 12.15 -20.02
N GLU A 340 2.19 11.36 -20.10
CA GLU A 340 2.45 10.48 -21.25
C GLU A 340 1.82 9.09 -21.02
N TYR A 341 1.92 8.59 -19.79
CA TYR A 341 1.54 7.23 -19.45
C TYR A 341 0.40 7.13 -18.43
N THR A 342 0.33 8.00 -17.44
CA THR A 342 -0.61 7.85 -16.32
C THR A 342 -2.06 7.66 -16.75
N THR A 343 -2.61 8.59 -17.56
CA THR A 343 -3.99 8.49 -18.06
C THR A 343 -4.16 7.35 -19.04
N LYS A 344 -3.21 7.17 -19.96
CA LYS A 344 -3.24 6.12 -20.97
C LYS A 344 -3.29 4.73 -20.32
N GLU A 345 -2.36 4.44 -19.42
CA GLU A 345 -2.27 3.12 -18.80
C GLU A 345 -3.39 2.85 -17.80
N SER A 346 -3.84 3.87 -17.06
CA SER A 346 -5.03 3.82 -16.21
C SER A 346 -6.28 3.41 -16.98
N ASN A 347 -6.45 3.93 -18.20
CA ASN A 347 -7.61 3.61 -19.05
C ASN A 347 -7.58 2.18 -19.60
N ARG A 348 -6.45 1.50 -19.59
CA ARG A 348 -6.25 0.17 -20.15
C ARG A 348 -6.30 -0.95 -19.12
N LEU A 349 -6.06 -0.65 -17.85
CA LEU A 349 -5.85 -1.64 -16.81
C LEU A 349 -7.15 -2.21 -16.23
N THR A 350 -7.18 -3.53 -16.09
CA THR A 350 -8.22 -4.29 -15.39
C THR A 350 -7.58 -5.31 -14.46
N ARG A 351 -8.06 -5.36 -13.21
CA ARG A 351 -7.64 -6.34 -12.22
C ARG A 351 -8.52 -7.57 -12.25
N LEU A 352 -7.92 -8.75 -12.16
CA LEU A 352 -8.59 -10.05 -12.04
C LEU A 352 -8.75 -10.45 -10.57
N PRO A 353 -9.67 -11.38 -10.24
CA PRO A 353 -9.81 -11.92 -8.88
C PRO A 353 -8.50 -12.51 -8.37
N LEU A 354 -8.05 -12.08 -7.19
CA LEU A 354 -6.91 -12.66 -6.50
C LEU A 354 -7.03 -12.45 -5.00
N TYR A 355 -7.23 -13.52 -4.24
CA TYR A 355 -7.36 -13.51 -2.78
C TYR A 355 -6.86 -14.84 -2.20
N TYR A 356 -6.59 -14.86 -0.89
CA TYR A 356 -6.22 -16.07 -0.17
C TYR A 356 -7.34 -17.11 -0.23
N GLY A 357 -7.01 -18.33 -0.63
CA GLY A 357 -7.96 -19.43 -0.79
C GLY A 357 -8.72 -19.42 -2.13
N LEU A 358 -8.26 -18.64 -3.12
CA LEU A 358 -8.79 -18.75 -4.50
C LEU A 358 -8.51 -20.13 -5.06
N THR A 359 -9.56 -20.93 -5.31
CA THR A 359 -9.42 -22.34 -5.69
C THR A 359 -8.82 -22.53 -7.09
N GLU A 360 -8.22 -23.70 -7.34
CA GLU A 360 -7.72 -24.05 -8.69
C GLU A 360 -8.83 -24.00 -9.74
N ALA A 361 -10.03 -24.45 -9.39
CA ALA A 361 -11.18 -24.42 -10.27
C ALA A 361 -11.60 -22.98 -10.61
N ASP A 362 -11.61 -22.07 -9.62
CA ASP A 362 -11.92 -20.68 -9.86
C ASP A 362 -10.85 -19.98 -10.70
N ARG A 363 -9.56 -20.24 -10.43
CA ARG A 363 -8.45 -19.71 -11.25
C ARG A 363 -8.58 -20.15 -12.71
N ALA A 364 -8.82 -21.44 -12.94
CA ALA A 364 -9.02 -21.99 -14.28
C ALA A 364 -10.23 -21.37 -14.99
N ALA A 365 -11.34 -21.19 -14.26
CA ALA A 365 -12.53 -20.55 -14.80
C ALA A 365 -12.27 -19.07 -15.19
N VAL A 366 -11.55 -18.30 -14.34
CA VAL A 366 -11.16 -16.92 -14.66
C VAL A 366 -10.33 -16.89 -15.95
N VAL A 367 -9.29 -17.73 -16.05
CA VAL A 367 -8.42 -17.82 -17.24
C VAL A 367 -9.23 -18.21 -18.48
N GLN A 368 -10.14 -19.16 -18.37
CA GLN A 368 -10.97 -19.59 -19.52
C GLN A 368 -11.84 -18.43 -20.01
N VAL A 369 -12.51 -17.72 -19.12
CA VAL A 369 -13.35 -16.56 -19.50
C VAL A 369 -12.50 -15.45 -20.15
N VAL A 370 -11.26 -15.21 -19.69
CA VAL A 370 -10.34 -14.27 -20.33
C VAL A 370 -9.97 -14.75 -21.74
N LYS A 371 -9.61 -16.01 -21.93
CA LYS A 371 -9.28 -16.61 -23.24
C LYS A 371 -10.47 -16.51 -24.20
N ASP A 372 -11.69 -16.82 -23.73
CA ASP A 372 -12.91 -16.80 -24.53
C ASP A 372 -13.27 -15.38 -25.04
N PHE A 373 -12.97 -14.33 -24.24
CA PHE A 373 -13.14 -12.94 -24.70
C PHE A 373 -12.34 -12.65 -25.97
N PHE A 374 -11.13 -13.13 -26.07
CA PHE A 374 -10.26 -12.91 -27.22
C PHE A 374 -10.53 -13.88 -28.39
N ALA A 375 -11.17 -15.01 -28.12
CA ALA A 375 -11.52 -15.99 -29.14
C ALA A 375 -12.78 -15.59 -29.96
N GLN A 376 -13.54 -14.59 -29.52
CA GLN A 376 -14.79 -14.13 -30.20
C GLN A 376 -14.54 -13.25 -31.44
N LYS A 377 -13.31 -13.13 -31.92
CA LYS A 377 -12.95 -12.30 -33.09
C LYS A 377 -12.92 -13.08 -34.37
#